data_1a19ca377d870016becd3408a38ab8bd
#
_entry.id   1a19ca377d870016becd3408a38ab8bd
#
_cell.length_a   1.000
_cell.length_b   1.000
_cell.length_c   1.000
_cell.angle_alpha   90.00
_cell.angle_beta   90.00
_cell.angle_gamma   90.00
#
_symmetry.space_group_name_H-M   'P 1'
#
loop_
_entity.id
_entity.type
_entity.pdbx_description
1 polymer ?
#
loop_
_entity_poly.entity_id
_entity_poly.type
_entity_poly.pdbx_seq_one_letter_code
_entity_poly.pdbx_strand_id
1 'polypeptide(L)'
;MYNFIRQITEGRLGKTLERVKLAYPLDGLGKSLSKQALEYHYGKLYKAYCDRYNAGEGDADFNEAGAYLHSIYFSQFRAPKGSNKPDGSVLTLIEEHFKSWEKFQEAFEKAAMAIQGSGWVYLAKDGEIKTIKNHQIKKDIVILVDWWEHSFCIDYQADKKAYLNNQWKIIDWSIINARLT
;
A
#
# COMPACT_ATOMS: atom_id res chain seq x y z
N MET A 1 4.29 3.79 15.44
CA MET A 1 4.12 3.10 14.16
C MET A 1 4.79 1.72 14.16
N TYR A 2 6.00 1.55 14.67
CA TYR A 2 6.69 0.26 14.85
C TYR A 2 5.91 -0.79 15.66
N ASN A 3 5.15 -0.36 16.66
CA ASN A 3 4.39 -1.29 17.52
C ASN A 3 3.24 -2.02 16.80
N PHE A 4 2.66 -1.45 15.77
CA PHE A 4 1.55 -2.08 15.05
C PHE A 4 2.03 -3.21 14.13
N ILE A 5 3.13 -2.99 13.39
CA ILE A 5 3.72 -4.04 12.54
C ILE A 5 4.25 -5.19 13.41
N ARG A 6 4.83 -4.87 14.59
CA ARG A 6 5.28 -5.88 15.55
C ARG A 6 4.11 -6.69 16.13
N GLN A 7 2.95 -6.07 16.31
CA GLN A 7 1.76 -6.76 16.83
C GLN A 7 1.19 -7.83 15.89
N ILE A 8 1.22 -7.62 14.57
CA ILE A 8 0.74 -8.61 13.58
C ILE A 8 1.70 -9.82 13.49
N THR A 9 2.98 -9.69 13.85
CA THR A 9 3.98 -10.75 13.69
C THR A 9 4.10 -11.70 14.87
N GLU A 10 3.47 -11.43 16.02
CA GLU A 10 3.68 -12.19 17.27
C GLU A 10 2.58 -13.20 17.64
N GLY A 11 1.84 -13.74 16.67
CA GLY A 11 1.09 -14.98 16.88
C GLY A 11 -0.43 -14.90 16.96
N ARG A 12 -1.04 -15.98 16.51
CA ARG A 12 -2.48 -16.21 16.29
C ARG A 12 -3.37 -16.28 17.55
N LEU A 13 -2.84 -16.10 18.76
CA LEU A 13 -3.58 -16.29 20.01
C LEU A 13 -3.72 -14.96 20.75
N GLY A 14 -4.93 -14.40 20.69
CA GLY A 14 -5.35 -13.34 21.62
C GLY A 14 -5.21 -11.90 21.11
N LYS A 15 -4.91 -11.64 19.84
CA LYS A 15 -4.80 -10.27 19.30
C LYS A 15 -5.95 -9.92 18.37
N THR A 16 -6.56 -8.78 18.66
CA THR A 16 -7.57 -8.13 17.83
C THR A 16 -6.86 -7.29 16.76
N LEU A 17 -7.24 -7.44 15.50
CA LEU A 17 -6.78 -6.58 14.41
C LEU A 17 -7.63 -5.32 14.36
N GLU A 18 -6.96 -4.19 14.26
CA GLU A 18 -7.59 -2.88 14.09
C GLU A 18 -7.01 -2.16 12.87
N ARG A 19 -7.82 -1.30 12.26
CA ARG A 19 -7.33 -0.46 11.17
C ARG A 19 -6.32 0.56 11.70
N VAL A 20 -5.27 0.82 10.93
CA VAL A 20 -4.36 1.94 11.25
C VAL A 20 -5.12 3.26 11.27
N LYS A 21 -4.80 4.14 12.21
CA LYS A 21 -5.31 5.50 12.20
C LYS A 21 -4.66 6.26 11.04
N LEU A 22 -5.49 6.89 10.19
CA LEU A 22 -4.99 7.72 9.10
C LEU A 22 -4.31 8.99 9.65
N ALA A 23 -3.18 9.37 9.05
CA ALA A 23 -2.49 10.63 9.33
C ALA A 23 -3.11 11.84 8.56
N TYR A 24 -4.17 11.59 7.80
CA TYR A 24 -4.87 12.54 6.94
C TYR A 24 -6.38 12.32 7.03
N PRO A 25 -7.21 13.36 6.78
CA PRO A 25 -8.67 13.19 6.72
C PRO A 25 -9.09 12.42 5.46
N LEU A 26 -10.32 11.89 5.45
CA LEU A 26 -10.83 11.08 4.33
C LEU A 26 -10.90 11.84 2.98
N ASP A 27 -10.93 13.15 2.99
CA ASP A 27 -10.87 14.02 1.80
C ASP A 27 -9.46 14.61 1.57
N GLY A 28 -8.48 14.22 2.39
CA GLY A 28 -7.14 14.81 2.42
C GLY A 28 -6.22 14.39 1.28
N LEU A 29 -6.56 13.37 0.48
CA LEU A 29 -5.74 12.89 -0.62
C LEU A 29 -6.13 13.49 -1.99
N GLY A 30 -7.11 14.40 -1.99
CA GLY A 30 -7.53 15.16 -3.16
C GLY A 30 -8.01 14.27 -4.31
N LYS A 31 -7.46 14.51 -5.51
CA LYS A 31 -7.81 13.74 -6.71
C LYS A 31 -7.05 12.41 -6.82
N SER A 32 -6.08 12.15 -5.94
CA SER A 32 -5.33 10.89 -5.99
C SER A 32 -6.12 9.71 -5.46
N LEU A 33 -6.89 9.94 -4.39
CA LEU A 33 -7.91 9.03 -3.88
C LEU A 33 -9.02 9.88 -3.28
N SER A 34 -10.20 9.83 -3.88
CA SER A 34 -11.36 10.60 -3.45
C SER A 34 -11.84 10.17 -2.06
N LYS A 35 -12.60 11.06 -1.41
CA LYS A 35 -13.30 10.71 -0.17
C LYS A 35 -14.16 9.46 -0.33
N GLN A 36 -14.90 9.34 -1.44
CA GLN A 36 -15.74 8.18 -1.73
C GLN A 36 -14.91 6.90 -1.83
N ALA A 37 -13.77 6.93 -2.51
CA ALA A 37 -12.87 5.78 -2.60
C ALA A 37 -12.31 5.40 -1.23
N LEU A 38 -11.90 6.36 -0.40
CA LEU A 38 -11.41 6.11 0.96
C LEU A 38 -12.50 5.59 1.91
N GLU A 39 -13.72 6.13 1.85
CA GLU A 39 -14.85 5.62 2.63
C GLU A 39 -15.17 4.17 2.29
N TYR A 40 -15.03 3.78 1.03
CA TYR A 40 -15.23 2.40 0.60
C TYR A 40 -14.02 1.52 0.95
N HIS A 41 -12.83 1.88 0.48
CA HIS A 41 -11.64 1.05 0.59
C HIS A 41 -11.13 0.93 2.03
N TYR A 42 -10.91 2.07 2.71
CA TYR A 42 -10.49 2.10 4.10
C TYR A 42 -11.65 1.84 5.06
N GLY A 43 -12.81 2.49 4.79
CA GLY A 43 -13.95 2.47 5.69
C GLY A 43 -14.70 1.14 5.74
N LYS A 44 -14.84 0.45 4.60
CA LYS A 44 -15.59 -0.79 4.47
C LYS A 44 -14.69 -2.00 4.25
N LEU A 45 -13.87 -2.01 3.20
CA LEU A 45 -13.11 -3.21 2.82
C LEU A 45 -12.00 -3.55 3.80
N TYR A 46 -11.13 -2.59 4.13
CA TYR A 46 -10.08 -2.81 5.13
C TYR A 46 -10.69 -3.17 6.49
N LYS A 47 -11.76 -2.46 6.90
CA LYS A 47 -12.48 -2.80 8.13
C LYS A 47 -12.99 -4.24 8.11
N ALA A 48 -13.56 -4.70 7.00
CA ALA A 48 -14.10 -6.04 6.88
C ALA A 48 -13.04 -7.14 7.05
N TYR A 49 -11.79 -6.93 6.58
CA TYR A 49 -10.70 -7.88 6.85
C TYR A 49 -10.40 -7.99 8.34
N CYS A 50 -10.33 -6.85 9.05
CA CYS A 50 -10.13 -6.84 10.50
C CYS A 50 -11.31 -7.53 11.23
N ASP A 51 -12.53 -7.15 10.89
CA ASP A 51 -13.74 -7.67 11.55
C ASP A 51 -13.87 -9.19 11.38
N ARG A 52 -13.69 -9.71 10.15
CA ARG A 52 -13.77 -11.15 9.87
C ARG A 52 -12.68 -11.94 10.59
N TYR A 53 -11.45 -11.43 10.59
CA TYR A 53 -10.38 -12.07 11.36
C TYR A 53 -10.73 -12.15 12.85
N ASN A 54 -11.17 -11.05 13.43
CA ASN A 54 -11.52 -10.96 14.85
C ASN A 54 -12.72 -11.84 15.22
N ALA A 55 -13.68 -12.01 14.31
CA ALA A 55 -14.84 -12.87 14.47
C ALA A 55 -14.56 -14.36 14.18
N GLY A 56 -13.36 -14.69 13.65
CA GLY A 56 -13.05 -16.06 13.21
C GLY A 56 -13.82 -16.48 11.96
N GLU A 57 -14.23 -15.51 11.13
CA GLU A 57 -15.02 -15.74 9.93
C GLU A 57 -14.14 -15.89 8.68
N GLY A 58 -14.43 -16.89 7.86
CA GLY A 58 -13.74 -17.15 6.60
C GLY A 58 -12.30 -17.63 6.78
N ASP A 59 -11.45 -17.36 5.81
CA ASP A 59 -10.03 -17.72 5.84
C ASP A 59 -9.24 -16.71 6.68
N ALA A 60 -8.71 -17.18 7.81
CA ALA A 60 -7.98 -16.34 8.77
C ALA A 60 -6.69 -15.78 8.16
N ASP A 61 -5.93 -16.59 7.41
CA ASP A 61 -4.66 -16.17 6.79
C ASP A 61 -4.90 -15.10 5.71
N PHE A 62 -5.96 -15.26 4.93
CA PHE A 62 -6.35 -14.29 3.91
C PHE A 62 -6.79 -12.95 4.55
N ASN A 63 -7.61 -13.00 5.60
CA ASN A 63 -8.08 -11.81 6.30
C ASN A 63 -6.93 -11.09 7.02
N GLU A 64 -6.04 -11.83 7.69
CA GLU A 64 -4.84 -11.27 8.34
C GLU A 64 -3.92 -10.59 7.32
N ALA A 65 -3.62 -11.28 6.22
CA ALA A 65 -2.80 -10.72 5.15
C ALA A 65 -3.45 -9.50 4.48
N GLY A 66 -4.77 -9.53 4.27
CA GLY A 66 -5.52 -8.38 3.78
C GLY A 66 -5.42 -7.19 4.73
N ALA A 67 -5.66 -7.39 6.01
CA ALA A 67 -5.54 -6.34 7.02
C ALA A 67 -4.10 -5.79 7.09
N TYR A 68 -3.10 -6.66 7.05
CA TYR A 68 -1.68 -6.30 7.07
C TYR A 68 -1.28 -5.42 5.87
N LEU A 69 -1.62 -5.84 4.65
CA LEU A 69 -1.26 -5.10 3.44
C LEU A 69 -1.95 -3.73 3.38
N HIS A 70 -3.23 -3.66 3.76
CA HIS A 70 -3.94 -2.39 3.85
C HIS A 70 -3.36 -1.46 4.92
N SER A 71 -2.84 -2.01 6.03
CA SER A 71 -2.17 -1.20 7.06
C SER A 71 -0.92 -0.51 6.52
N ILE A 72 -0.12 -1.22 5.73
CA ILE A 72 1.07 -0.69 5.05
C ILE A 72 0.66 0.35 4.00
N TYR A 73 -0.33 0.02 3.18
CA TYR A 73 -0.82 0.87 2.10
C TYR A 73 -1.35 2.20 2.60
N PHE A 74 -2.28 2.21 3.55
CA PHE A 74 -2.86 3.45 4.04
C PHE A 74 -1.92 4.28 4.93
N SER A 75 -0.96 3.67 5.60
CA SER A 75 0.00 4.41 6.44
C SER A 75 1.06 5.18 5.65
N GLN A 76 1.21 4.92 4.35
CA GLN A 76 2.27 5.55 3.54
C GLN A 76 1.85 6.87 2.87
N PHE A 77 0.65 7.34 3.10
CA PHE A 77 0.11 8.51 2.39
C PHE A 77 0.08 9.77 3.24
N ARG A 78 0.14 10.89 2.54
CA ARG A 78 -0.04 12.25 3.04
C ARG A 78 -0.80 13.10 2.01
N ALA A 79 -1.26 14.28 2.42
CA ALA A 79 -1.83 15.24 1.49
C ALA A 79 -0.88 15.50 0.30
N PRO A 80 -1.41 15.60 -0.93
CA PRO A 80 -0.61 15.80 -2.13
C PRO A 80 0.20 17.10 -2.05
N LYS A 81 1.44 17.05 -2.51
CA LYS A 81 2.30 18.22 -2.73
C LYS A 81 2.53 18.39 -4.22
N GLY A 82 2.79 19.64 -4.66
CA GLY A 82 2.97 19.96 -6.08
C GLY A 82 4.08 19.18 -6.77
N SER A 83 5.25 19.04 -6.14
CA SER A 83 6.30 18.12 -6.54
C SER A 83 6.51 17.12 -5.41
N ASN A 84 6.38 15.84 -5.68
CA ASN A 84 6.58 14.78 -4.71
C ASN A 84 7.51 13.71 -5.29
N LYS A 85 8.81 13.88 -5.05
CA LYS A 85 9.85 12.96 -5.48
C LYS A 85 10.45 12.25 -4.27
N PRO A 86 11.00 11.04 -4.46
CA PRO A 86 11.73 10.34 -3.40
C PRO A 86 12.96 11.14 -2.96
N ASP A 87 13.33 10.95 -1.71
CA ASP A 87 14.54 11.49 -1.09
C ASP A 87 15.18 10.44 -0.18
N GLY A 88 16.34 10.74 0.41
CA GLY A 88 16.99 9.90 1.41
C GLY A 88 17.33 8.50 0.93
N SER A 89 17.21 7.53 1.84
CA SER A 89 17.63 6.14 1.60
C SER A 89 16.86 5.46 0.46
N VAL A 90 15.58 5.78 0.30
CA VAL A 90 14.79 5.19 -0.80
C VAL A 90 15.22 5.72 -2.16
N LEU A 91 15.62 7.01 -2.25
CA LEU A 91 16.18 7.54 -3.52
C LEU A 91 17.47 6.82 -3.86
N THR A 92 18.39 6.64 -2.90
CA THR A 92 19.63 5.89 -3.10
C THR A 92 19.33 4.47 -3.60
N LEU A 93 18.43 3.74 -2.94
CA LEU A 93 18.04 2.39 -3.35
C LEU A 93 17.49 2.37 -4.79
N ILE A 94 16.64 3.33 -5.16
CA ILE A 94 16.07 3.45 -6.49
C ILE A 94 17.17 3.73 -7.54
N GLU A 95 18.10 4.66 -7.26
CA GLU A 95 19.17 5.01 -8.19
C GLU A 95 20.17 3.87 -8.39
N GLU A 96 20.48 3.11 -7.34
CA GLU A 96 21.34 1.93 -7.43
C GLU A 96 20.76 0.85 -8.36
N HIS A 97 19.46 0.58 -8.25
CA HIS A 97 18.80 -0.52 -8.98
C HIS A 97 18.25 -0.09 -10.35
N PHE A 98 17.76 1.14 -10.48
CA PHE A 98 17.03 1.60 -11.67
C PHE A 98 17.71 2.78 -12.40
N LYS A 99 18.76 3.38 -11.84
CA LYS A 99 19.51 4.53 -12.39
C LYS A 99 18.78 5.87 -12.28
N SER A 100 17.45 5.91 -12.29
CA SER A 100 16.67 7.13 -12.08
C SER A 100 15.26 6.83 -11.56
N TRP A 101 14.63 7.85 -11.00
CA TRP A 101 13.24 7.81 -10.58
C TRP A 101 12.30 7.44 -11.74
N GLU A 102 12.50 8.03 -12.90
CA GLU A 102 11.68 7.80 -14.09
C GLU A 102 11.77 6.34 -14.57
N LYS A 103 12.97 5.77 -14.60
CA LYS A 103 13.16 4.33 -14.93
C LYS A 103 12.55 3.40 -13.90
N PHE A 104 12.61 3.76 -12.62
CA PHE A 104 11.91 3.03 -11.58
C PHE A 104 10.39 3.05 -11.82
N GLN A 105 9.81 4.24 -12.11
CA GLN A 105 8.38 4.34 -12.39
C GLN A 105 7.95 3.49 -13.59
N GLU A 106 8.74 3.48 -14.67
CA GLU A 106 8.50 2.63 -15.86
C GLU A 106 8.54 1.14 -15.50
N ALA A 107 9.54 0.71 -14.74
CA ALA A 107 9.67 -0.68 -14.30
C ALA A 107 8.52 -1.09 -13.37
N PHE A 108 8.14 -0.20 -12.45
CA PHE A 108 7.04 -0.44 -11.51
C PHE A 108 5.69 -0.52 -12.24
N GLU A 109 5.42 0.38 -13.19
CA GLU A 109 4.23 0.34 -14.05
C GLU A 109 4.17 -0.97 -14.84
N LYS A 110 5.29 -1.38 -15.45
CA LYS A 110 5.38 -2.64 -16.19
C LYS A 110 5.06 -3.86 -15.31
N ALA A 111 5.60 -3.90 -14.10
CA ALA A 111 5.33 -4.99 -13.14
C ALA A 111 3.86 -4.98 -12.69
N ALA A 112 3.30 -3.81 -12.39
CA ALA A 112 1.90 -3.66 -12.02
C ALA A 112 0.95 -4.12 -13.12
N MET A 113 1.18 -3.67 -14.37
CA MET A 113 0.35 -4.03 -15.54
C MET A 113 0.43 -5.51 -15.91
N ALA A 114 1.50 -6.21 -15.52
CA ALA A 114 1.63 -7.65 -15.73
C ALA A 114 0.78 -8.49 -14.76
N ILE A 115 0.24 -7.90 -13.69
CA ILE A 115 -0.62 -8.60 -12.74
C ILE A 115 -1.96 -8.92 -13.42
N GLN A 116 -2.26 -10.22 -13.50
CA GLN A 116 -3.56 -10.71 -13.95
C GLN A 116 -4.45 -11.02 -12.74
N GLY A 117 -5.62 -10.37 -12.70
CA GLY A 117 -6.53 -10.46 -11.56
C GLY A 117 -6.12 -9.53 -10.42
N SER A 118 -6.35 -9.98 -9.18
CA SER A 118 -6.15 -9.19 -7.97
C SER A 118 -4.78 -9.43 -7.35
N GLY A 119 -4.12 -8.35 -6.95
CA GLY A 119 -2.81 -8.43 -6.33
C GLY A 119 -2.27 -7.09 -5.87
N TRP A 120 -0.99 -7.07 -5.59
CA TRP A 120 -0.24 -5.91 -5.14
C TRP A 120 1.10 -5.86 -5.86
N VAL A 121 1.62 -4.68 -6.09
CA VAL A 121 2.98 -4.46 -6.56
C VAL A 121 3.74 -3.67 -5.50
N TYR A 122 5.01 -4.00 -5.27
CA TYR A 122 5.78 -3.34 -4.24
C TYR A 122 7.28 -3.27 -4.57
N LEU A 123 7.92 -2.23 -4.06
CA LEU A 123 9.38 -2.18 -3.95
C LEU A 123 9.79 -2.89 -2.67
N ALA A 124 10.66 -3.87 -2.78
CA ALA A 124 11.20 -4.61 -1.65
C ALA A 124 12.48 -3.97 -1.08
N LYS A 125 12.86 -4.36 0.13
CA LYS A 125 14.09 -3.86 0.79
C LYS A 125 15.39 -4.19 0.03
N ASP A 126 15.38 -5.25 -0.77
CA ASP A 126 16.49 -5.64 -1.65
C ASP A 126 16.57 -4.85 -2.96
N GLY A 127 15.69 -3.85 -3.13
CA GLY A 127 15.62 -3.02 -4.34
C GLY A 127 14.87 -3.65 -5.51
N GLU A 128 14.34 -4.86 -5.37
CA GLU A 128 13.56 -5.50 -6.43
C GLU A 128 12.09 -5.06 -6.41
N ILE A 129 11.49 -4.97 -7.59
CA ILE A 129 10.03 -4.81 -7.74
C ILE A 129 9.41 -6.20 -7.76
N LYS A 130 8.52 -6.45 -6.80
CA LYS A 130 7.85 -7.75 -6.62
C LYS A 130 6.34 -7.60 -6.65
N THR A 131 5.64 -8.71 -6.86
CA THR A 131 4.18 -8.75 -6.85
C THR A 131 3.66 -9.77 -5.83
N ILE A 132 2.45 -9.52 -5.33
CA ILE A 132 1.73 -10.43 -4.44
C ILE A 132 0.41 -10.76 -5.12
N LYS A 133 0.13 -12.05 -5.33
CA LYS A 133 -1.18 -12.51 -5.80
C LYS A 133 -2.15 -12.58 -4.63
N ASN A 134 -3.34 -12.01 -4.78
CA ASN A 134 -4.33 -11.89 -3.71
C ASN A 134 -3.75 -11.20 -2.47
N HIS A 135 -3.76 -11.88 -1.31
CA HIS A 135 -3.18 -11.37 -0.07
C HIS A 135 -2.16 -12.36 0.49
N GLN A 136 -0.95 -11.88 0.74
CA GLN A 136 0.12 -12.63 1.41
C GLN A 136 0.96 -11.65 2.23
N ILE A 137 1.34 -12.03 3.45
CA ILE A 137 2.23 -11.23 4.29
C ILE A 137 3.64 -11.28 3.71
N LYS A 138 4.22 -10.10 3.44
CA LYS A 138 5.63 -9.90 3.07
C LYS A 138 6.25 -8.89 4.02
N LYS A 139 7.42 -9.21 4.57
CA LYS A 139 8.07 -8.36 5.60
C LYS A 139 9.09 -7.37 5.03
N ASP A 140 9.36 -7.46 3.74
CA ASP A 140 10.35 -6.69 3.00
C ASP A 140 9.76 -5.51 2.21
N ILE A 141 8.52 -5.13 2.47
CA ILE A 141 7.81 -4.08 1.72
C ILE A 141 8.33 -2.69 2.11
N VAL A 142 8.77 -1.93 1.11
CA VAL A 142 9.18 -0.52 1.20
C VAL A 142 8.07 0.39 0.68
N ILE A 143 7.69 0.26 -0.60
CA ILE A 143 6.55 0.96 -1.23
C ILE A 143 5.54 -0.09 -1.63
N LEU A 144 4.25 0.14 -1.38
CA LEU A 144 3.19 -0.80 -1.72
C LEU A 144 2.08 -0.11 -2.51
N VAL A 145 1.65 -0.72 -3.62
CA VAL A 145 0.49 -0.26 -4.38
C VAL A 145 -0.52 -1.39 -4.49
N ASP A 146 -1.74 -1.11 -4.12
CA ASP A 146 -2.87 -2.00 -4.26
C ASP A 146 -3.31 -2.07 -5.74
N TRP A 147 -3.39 -3.29 -6.29
CA TRP A 147 -3.77 -3.53 -7.68
C TRP A 147 -5.09 -4.30 -7.81
N TRP A 148 -5.84 -4.37 -6.72
CA TRP A 148 -7.22 -4.85 -6.72
C TRP A 148 -8.14 -3.82 -7.38
N GLU A 149 -9.17 -4.27 -8.08
CA GLU A 149 -10.10 -3.38 -8.79
C GLU A 149 -10.74 -2.33 -7.87
N HIS A 150 -11.04 -2.70 -6.63
CA HIS A 150 -11.61 -1.79 -5.65
C HIS A 150 -10.72 -0.60 -5.28
N SER A 151 -9.42 -0.68 -5.54
CA SER A 151 -8.48 0.41 -5.22
C SER A 151 -8.52 1.55 -6.23
N PHE A 152 -8.98 1.30 -7.46
CA PHE A 152 -8.95 2.29 -8.54
C PHE A 152 -10.29 2.49 -9.26
N CYS A 153 -11.22 1.53 -9.24
CA CYS A 153 -12.41 1.59 -10.10
C CYS A 153 -13.32 2.78 -9.81
N ILE A 154 -13.41 3.26 -8.55
CA ILE A 154 -14.28 4.39 -8.19
C ILE A 154 -13.80 5.69 -8.85
N ASP A 155 -12.50 5.98 -8.80
CA ASP A 155 -11.93 7.25 -9.25
C ASP A 155 -11.39 7.20 -10.69
N TYR A 156 -10.93 6.04 -11.13
CA TYR A 156 -10.18 5.88 -12.38
C TYR A 156 -10.82 4.92 -13.37
N GLN A 157 -11.86 4.18 -12.98
CA GLN A 157 -12.47 3.14 -13.80
C GLN A 157 -11.40 2.14 -14.30
N ALA A 158 -11.13 2.08 -15.60
CA ALA A 158 -10.10 1.21 -16.19
C ALA A 158 -8.73 1.89 -16.37
N ASP A 159 -8.61 3.20 -16.07
CA ASP A 159 -7.34 3.93 -16.24
C ASP A 159 -6.37 3.68 -15.09
N LYS A 160 -5.84 2.45 -15.07
CA LYS A 160 -4.85 2.01 -14.09
C LYS A 160 -3.55 2.81 -14.11
N LYS A 161 -3.19 3.37 -15.27
CA LYS A 161 -1.99 4.19 -15.41
C LYS A 161 -2.16 5.52 -14.69
N ALA A 162 -3.30 6.18 -14.87
CA ALA A 162 -3.60 7.40 -14.12
C ALA A 162 -3.67 7.14 -12.61
N TYR A 163 -4.26 6.03 -12.18
CA TYR A 163 -4.26 5.61 -10.78
C TYR A 163 -2.83 5.52 -10.23
N LEU A 164 -1.95 4.75 -10.87
CA LEU A 164 -0.57 4.58 -10.42
C LEU A 164 0.19 5.91 -10.37
N ASN A 165 0.08 6.75 -11.41
CA ASN A 165 0.74 8.05 -11.46
C ASN A 165 0.27 9.01 -10.35
N ASN A 166 -0.98 8.88 -9.91
CA ASN A 166 -1.51 9.68 -8.82
C ASN A 166 -1.09 9.13 -7.43
N GLN A 167 -0.75 7.85 -7.30
CA GLN A 167 -0.19 7.32 -6.05
C GLN A 167 1.12 8.03 -5.68
N TRP A 168 2.00 8.29 -6.64
CA TRP A 168 3.28 8.98 -6.40
C TRP A 168 3.13 10.38 -5.79
N LYS A 169 2.00 11.05 -6.05
CA LYS A 169 1.73 12.42 -5.54
C LYS A 169 1.43 12.45 -4.04
N ILE A 170 1.02 11.33 -3.47
CA ILE A 170 0.56 11.24 -2.08
C ILE A 170 1.46 10.38 -1.19
N ILE A 171 2.51 9.78 -1.72
CA ILE A 171 3.49 9.04 -0.90
C ILE A 171 4.16 9.99 0.11
N ASP A 172 4.22 9.58 1.36
CA ASP A 172 5.06 10.20 2.38
C ASP A 172 6.44 9.53 2.38
N TRP A 173 7.43 10.18 1.78
CA TRP A 173 8.77 9.64 1.65
C TRP A 173 9.46 9.44 2.99
N SER A 174 9.08 10.18 4.04
CA SER A 174 9.62 9.98 5.39
C SER A 174 9.18 8.62 5.97
N ILE A 175 7.95 8.20 5.71
CA ILE A 175 7.44 6.88 6.09
C ILE A 175 8.15 5.78 5.30
N ILE A 176 8.37 6.00 4.01
CA ILE A 176 9.07 5.04 3.14
C ILE A 176 10.52 4.85 3.60
N ASN A 177 11.24 5.95 3.86
CA ASN A 177 12.61 5.88 4.37
C ASN A 177 12.70 5.14 5.72
N ALA A 178 11.73 5.34 6.62
CA ALA A 178 11.67 4.65 7.91
C ALA A 178 11.44 3.13 7.79
N ARG A 179 10.99 2.62 6.65
CA ARG A 179 10.85 1.18 6.40
C ARG A 179 12.16 0.52 5.97
N LEU A 180 13.15 1.30 5.52
CA LEU A 180 14.47 0.81 5.12
C LEU A 180 15.43 0.66 6.31
N THR A 181 15.18 1.37 7.38
CA THR A 181 15.91 1.22 8.66
C THR A 181 15.35 0.05 9.46
#